data_f83e6e0b8726760c8329cd09f11d037e
#
_entry.id   f83e6e0b8726760c8329cd09f11d037e
#
_cell.length_a   1.000
_cell.length_b   1.000
_cell.length_c   1.000
_cell.angle_alpha   90.00
_cell.angle_beta   90.00
_cell.angle_gamma   90.00
#
_symmetry.space_group_name_H-M   'P 1'
#
loop_
_entity.id
_entity.type
_entity.pdbx_description
1 polymer ?
#
loop_
_entity_poly.entity_id
_entity_poly.type
_entity_poly.pdbx_seq_one_letter_code
_entity_poly.pdbx_strand_id
1 'polypeptide(L)'
;SGASSYGKLPCVYNGIVKRTVLDEIYSRTGTFFPGPSPDMANAIALSLVVKKHCFLDYPVSWAGACVKSGGGMGAMHKHALPIEDASWLPAGCAENWETVLPHFWTAATVWAESAMKALRRMDREDLLRSKFCVESVYGRFLVYSFSDRQRIRSLLKNASLPKVAKAYISAWFSRFMAFWKNLTLTTIGRAGSFRMIKDINDVVECEKYIHNNYPIKIEKWT
;
A
#
# COMPACT_ATOMS: atom_id res chain seq x y z
N SER A 1 9.71 6.61 7.04
CA SER A 1 9.03 5.30 7.08
C SER A 1 9.48 4.45 5.90
N GLY A 2 9.37 3.14 5.98
CA GLY A 2 9.70 2.21 4.89
C GLY A 2 8.48 1.91 3.99
N ALA A 3 7.76 2.93 3.52
CA ALA A 3 6.58 2.80 2.67
C ALA A 3 5.53 1.81 3.21
N SER A 4 5.14 1.97 4.47
CA SER A 4 4.18 1.06 5.13
C SER A 4 2.73 1.31 4.74
N SER A 5 2.44 2.47 4.19
CA SER A 5 1.12 2.89 3.73
C SER A 5 1.30 4.12 2.85
N TYR A 6 0.49 4.28 1.85
CA TYR A 6 0.37 5.56 1.13
C TYR A 6 -0.65 6.50 1.82
N GLY A 7 -1.41 6.01 2.78
CA GLY A 7 -2.21 6.82 3.72
C GLY A 7 -3.01 7.92 3.04
N LYS A 8 -2.64 9.17 3.34
CA LYS A 8 -3.27 10.37 2.79
C LYS A 8 -2.56 10.93 1.56
N LEU A 9 -1.70 10.16 0.89
CA LEU A 9 -1.09 10.61 -0.36
C LEU A 9 -2.13 10.63 -1.49
N PRO A 10 -1.99 11.54 -2.47
CA PRO A 10 -2.80 11.47 -3.67
C PRO A 10 -2.54 10.15 -4.40
N CYS A 11 -3.57 9.49 -4.90
CA CYS A 11 -3.43 8.22 -5.64
C CYS A 11 -4.50 8.11 -6.72
N VAL A 12 -4.21 7.32 -7.76
CA VAL A 12 -5.19 7.00 -8.82
C VAL A 12 -6.21 5.98 -8.32
N TYR A 13 -5.78 5.04 -7.47
CA TYR A 13 -6.69 4.06 -6.89
C TYR A 13 -7.68 4.74 -5.95
N ASN A 14 -8.97 4.61 -6.25
CA ASN A 14 -10.06 5.29 -5.55
C ASN A 14 -9.94 6.83 -5.58
N GLY A 15 -9.35 7.37 -6.65
CA GLY A 15 -9.14 8.80 -6.82
C GLY A 15 -9.34 9.26 -8.26
N ILE A 16 -9.54 10.56 -8.44
CA ILE A 16 -9.62 11.22 -9.74
C ILE A 16 -8.40 12.11 -9.88
N VAL A 17 -7.61 11.89 -10.93
CA VAL A 17 -6.38 12.64 -11.21
C VAL A 17 -6.47 13.28 -12.59
N LYS A 18 -6.09 14.56 -12.70
CA LYS A 18 -6.02 15.25 -14.00
C LYS A 18 -5.03 14.53 -14.92
N ARG A 19 -5.41 14.33 -16.17
CA ARG A 19 -4.57 13.67 -17.17
C ARG A 19 -3.19 14.36 -17.31
N THR A 20 -3.14 15.68 -17.30
CA THR A 20 -1.90 16.44 -17.40
C THR A 20 -0.89 16.14 -16.28
N VAL A 21 -1.38 15.80 -15.08
CA VAL A 21 -0.51 15.38 -13.96
C VAL A 21 0.08 13.98 -14.21
N LEU A 22 -0.71 13.09 -14.78
CA LEU A 22 -0.22 11.76 -15.17
C LEU A 22 0.77 11.86 -16.34
N ASP A 23 0.53 12.74 -17.31
CA ASP A 23 1.43 12.98 -18.42
C ASP A 23 2.78 13.57 -17.95
N GLU A 24 2.78 14.40 -16.89
CA GLU A 24 4.02 14.87 -16.25
C GLU A 24 4.82 13.72 -15.65
N ILE A 25 4.16 12.78 -14.93
CA ILE A 25 4.82 11.59 -14.41
C ILE A 25 5.40 10.77 -15.57
N TYR A 26 4.61 10.55 -16.60
CA TYR A 26 5.03 9.77 -17.77
C TYR A 26 6.24 10.39 -18.48
N SER A 27 6.26 11.70 -18.65
CA SER A 27 7.38 12.40 -19.29
C SER A 27 8.70 12.27 -18.54
N ARG A 28 8.63 12.16 -17.21
CA ARG A 28 9.81 11.99 -16.35
C ARG A 28 10.28 10.54 -16.24
N THR A 29 9.35 9.59 -16.24
CA THR A 29 9.65 8.21 -15.83
C THR A 29 9.47 7.17 -16.94
N GLY A 30 8.88 7.57 -18.08
CA GLY A 30 8.50 6.67 -19.19
C GLY A 30 7.32 5.75 -18.88
N THR A 31 6.65 5.94 -17.74
CA THR A 31 5.50 5.12 -17.33
C THR A 31 4.56 5.91 -16.39
N PHE A 32 3.29 5.54 -16.35
CA PHE A 32 2.34 6.11 -15.38
C PHE A 32 2.51 5.52 -13.97
N PHE A 33 3.11 4.35 -13.86
CA PHE A 33 3.28 3.60 -12.61
C PHE A 33 4.75 3.17 -12.46
N PRO A 34 5.59 4.02 -11.87
CA PRO A 34 7.05 3.82 -11.87
C PRO A 34 7.57 2.79 -10.85
N GLY A 35 6.82 1.71 -10.60
CA GLY A 35 7.22 0.63 -9.69
C GLY A 35 6.30 -0.58 -9.78
N PRO A 36 6.67 -1.73 -9.17
CA PRO A 36 5.96 -2.99 -9.32
C PRO A 36 4.58 -3.04 -8.64
N SER A 37 4.33 -2.23 -7.62
CA SER A 37 3.01 -2.04 -7.03
C SER A 37 2.46 -0.69 -7.48
N PRO A 38 1.50 -0.67 -8.43
CA PRO A 38 1.03 0.55 -9.07
C PRO A 38 0.48 1.59 -8.08
N ASP A 39 -0.22 1.14 -7.04
CA ASP A 39 -0.82 1.99 -6.00
C ASP A 39 0.25 2.79 -5.24
N MET A 40 1.27 2.13 -4.71
CA MET A 40 2.33 2.78 -3.96
C MET A 40 3.22 3.64 -4.89
N ALA A 41 3.62 3.11 -6.04
CA ALA A 41 4.48 3.82 -6.97
C ALA A 41 3.83 5.11 -7.47
N ASN A 42 2.54 5.04 -7.82
CA ASN A 42 1.79 6.20 -8.29
C ASN A 42 1.55 7.22 -7.16
N ALA A 43 1.21 6.77 -5.95
CA ALA A 43 1.03 7.67 -4.81
C ALA A 43 2.30 8.46 -4.48
N ILE A 44 3.47 7.82 -4.54
CA ILE A 44 4.77 8.50 -4.38
C ILE A 44 5.01 9.49 -5.53
N ALA A 45 4.86 9.07 -6.78
CA ALA A 45 5.08 9.95 -7.93
C ALA A 45 4.13 11.17 -7.91
N LEU A 46 2.84 10.94 -7.66
CA LEU A 46 1.85 12.02 -7.54
C LEU A 46 2.19 13.00 -6.43
N SER A 47 2.67 12.53 -5.29
CA SER A 47 3.05 13.40 -4.17
C SER A 47 4.20 14.37 -4.50
N LEU A 48 4.95 14.11 -5.56
CA LEU A 48 6.05 14.95 -6.03
C LEU A 48 5.64 15.99 -7.07
N VAL A 49 4.50 15.81 -7.73
CA VAL A 49 4.03 16.70 -8.82
C VAL A 49 2.74 17.44 -8.45
N VAL A 50 1.88 16.85 -7.59
CA VAL A 50 0.61 17.44 -7.21
C VAL A 50 0.81 18.56 -6.19
N LYS A 51 0.35 19.77 -6.50
CA LYS A 51 0.41 20.91 -5.58
C LYS A 51 -0.71 20.89 -4.53
N LYS A 52 -1.88 20.40 -4.89
CA LYS A 52 -3.06 20.31 -4.01
C LYS A 52 -3.87 19.09 -4.37
N HIS A 53 -4.42 18.41 -3.37
CA HIS A 53 -5.41 17.35 -3.53
C HIS A 53 -6.47 17.49 -2.44
N CYS A 54 -7.66 16.96 -2.70
CA CYS A 54 -8.78 16.96 -1.76
C CYS A 54 -9.16 15.52 -1.41
N PHE A 55 -9.55 15.32 -0.16
CA PHE A 55 -10.26 14.11 0.24
C PHE A 55 -11.75 14.40 0.17
N LEU A 56 -12.48 13.55 -0.53
CA LEU A 56 -13.94 13.59 -0.54
C LEU A 56 -14.45 12.68 0.56
N ASP A 57 -15.20 13.23 1.50
CA ASP A 57 -15.90 12.48 2.55
C ASP A 57 -17.24 11.95 2.03
N TYR A 58 -17.18 11.34 0.86
CA TYR A 58 -18.30 10.71 0.18
C TYR A 58 -17.86 9.45 -0.55
N PRO A 59 -18.57 8.34 -0.49
CA PRO A 59 -18.21 7.10 -1.14
C PRO A 59 -18.44 7.16 -2.65
N VAL A 60 -17.49 7.73 -3.40
CA VAL A 60 -17.52 7.79 -4.89
C VAL A 60 -17.06 6.49 -5.54
N SER A 61 -16.44 5.62 -4.80
CA SER A 61 -16.02 4.29 -5.23
C SER A 61 -15.97 3.34 -4.04
N TRP A 62 -16.09 2.05 -4.29
CA TRP A 62 -15.80 1.04 -3.28
C TRP A 62 -14.80 0.02 -3.80
N ALA A 63 -13.93 -0.42 -2.90
CA ALA A 63 -12.94 -1.42 -3.20
C ALA A 63 -13.52 -2.82 -3.01
N GLY A 64 -13.62 -3.58 -4.09
CA GLY A 64 -13.91 -5.01 -4.04
C GLY A 64 -12.64 -5.82 -3.81
N ALA A 65 -12.75 -6.88 -3.03
CA ALA A 65 -11.69 -7.88 -2.90
C ALA A 65 -12.26 -9.27 -3.21
N CYS A 66 -11.62 -9.99 -4.13
CA CYS A 66 -11.95 -11.38 -4.38
C CYS A 66 -10.81 -12.29 -3.89
N VAL A 67 -11.13 -13.56 -3.66
CA VAL A 67 -10.17 -14.55 -3.13
C VAL A 67 -8.89 -14.66 -3.97
N LYS A 68 -9.01 -14.48 -5.30
CA LYS A 68 -7.89 -14.54 -6.25
C LYS A 68 -7.17 -13.20 -6.45
N SER A 69 -7.65 -12.11 -5.87
CA SER A 69 -6.96 -10.82 -5.96
C SER A 69 -5.78 -10.75 -5.00
N GLY A 70 -4.80 -9.88 -5.29
CA GLY A 70 -3.68 -9.64 -4.38
C GLY A 70 -4.14 -9.23 -2.97
N GLY A 71 -5.20 -8.42 -2.87
CA GLY A 71 -5.82 -8.05 -1.59
C GLY A 71 -6.45 -9.26 -0.88
N GLY A 72 -7.19 -10.12 -1.61
CA GLY A 72 -7.78 -11.33 -1.05
C GLY A 72 -6.73 -12.35 -0.60
N MET A 73 -5.70 -12.59 -1.41
CA MET A 73 -4.57 -13.45 -1.03
C MET A 73 -3.83 -12.90 0.19
N GLY A 74 -3.66 -11.57 0.26
CA GLY A 74 -3.06 -10.90 1.41
C GLY A 74 -3.87 -11.10 2.68
N ALA A 75 -5.20 -10.98 2.61
CA ALA A 75 -6.10 -11.23 3.73
C ALA A 75 -6.03 -12.69 4.23
N MET A 76 -5.78 -13.64 3.32
CA MET A 76 -5.59 -15.05 3.66
C MET A 76 -4.15 -15.40 4.07
N HIS A 77 -3.25 -14.44 4.19
CA HIS A 77 -1.82 -14.64 4.44
C HIS A 77 -1.10 -15.55 3.41
N LYS A 78 -1.65 -15.67 2.20
CA LYS A 78 -1.10 -16.47 1.09
C LYS A 78 -0.30 -15.65 0.09
N HIS A 79 -0.03 -14.38 0.38
CA HIS A 79 0.64 -13.44 -0.51
C HIS A 79 2.09 -13.18 -0.09
N ALA A 80 2.81 -14.26 0.24
CA ALA A 80 4.22 -14.21 0.62
C ALA A 80 4.96 -15.36 -0.07
N LEU A 81 5.87 -15.04 -0.99
CA LEU A 81 6.61 -16.03 -1.81
C LEU A 81 7.93 -15.46 -2.33
N PRO A 82 8.85 -16.32 -2.78
CA PRO A 82 10.03 -15.88 -3.52
C PRO A 82 9.65 -14.99 -4.71
N ILE A 83 10.48 -13.99 -5.01
CA ILE A 83 10.20 -13.05 -6.12
C ILE A 83 10.12 -13.78 -7.46
N GLU A 84 10.92 -14.81 -7.64
CA GLU A 84 10.98 -15.62 -8.86
C GLU A 84 9.65 -16.34 -9.15
N ASP A 85 8.90 -16.65 -8.09
CA ASP A 85 7.60 -17.34 -8.18
C ASP A 85 6.43 -16.37 -8.41
N ALA A 86 6.67 -15.06 -8.35
CA ALA A 86 5.67 -14.04 -8.53
C ALA A 86 5.40 -13.74 -10.02
N SER A 87 4.73 -14.65 -10.71
CA SER A 87 4.48 -14.64 -12.17
C SER A 87 3.72 -13.41 -12.68
N TRP A 88 3.09 -12.63 -11.82
CA TRP A 88 2.39 -11.38 -12.17
C TRP A 88 3.27 -10.15 -12.18
N LEU A 89 4.56 -10.28 -11.80
CA LEU A 89 5.49 -9.16 -11.85
C LEU A 89 5.87 -8.81 -13.29
N PRO A 90 6.11 -7.53 -13.57
CA PRO A 90 6.68 -7.13 -14.85
C PRO A 90 8.02 -7.84 -15.12
N ALA A 91 8.27 -8.14 -16.38
CA ALA A 91 9.55 -8.70 -16.80
C ALA A 91 10.74 -7.85 -16.31
N GLY A 92 11.80 -8.48 -15.86
CA GLY A 92 12.98 -7.82 -15.30
C GLY A 92 12.80 -7.26 -13.88
N CYS A 93 11.64 -7.46 -13.25
CA CYS A 93 11.41 -6.94 -11.89
C CYS A 93 12.25 -7.68 -10.86
N ALA A 94 12.35 -9.00 -10.96
CA ALA A 94 13.12 -9.82 -10.03
C ALA A 94 14.63 -9.50 -10.12
N GLU A 95 15.17 -9.39 -11.32
CA GLU A 95 16.58 -9.10 -11.58
C GLU A 95 16.98 -7.69 -11.12
N ASN A 96 16.06 -6.75 -11.24
CA ASN A 96 16.28 -5.35 -10.86
C ASN A 96 15.78 -5.00 -9.46
N TRP A 97 15.47 -5.99 -8.63
CA TRP A 97 15.01 -5.76 -7.25
C TRP A 97 16.09 -5.09 -6.40
N GLU A 98 15.68 -4.14 -5.55
CA GLU A 98 16.62 -3.40 -4.68
C GLU A 98 17.35 -4.35 -3.73
N THR A 99 18.69 -4.36 -3.80
CA THR A 99 19.54 -5.27 -3.02
C THR A 99 19.47 -5.07 -1.51
N VAL A 100 19.00 -3.90 -1.07
CA VAL A 100 18.74 -3.60 0.35
C VAL A 100 17.41 -4.15 0.84
N LEU A 101 16.59 -4.73 -0.01
CA LEU A 101 15.33 -5.37 0.35
C LEU A 101 15.47 -6.89 0.34
N PRO A 102 14.71 -7.59 1.20
CA PRO A 102 14.60 -9.05 1.09
C PRO A 102 14.12 -9.43 -0.32
N HIS A 103 14.80 -10.37 -0.97
CA HIS A 103 14.41 -10.90 -2.27
C HIS A 103 13.21 -11.86 -2.09
N PHE A 104 12.08 -11.27 -1.69
CA PHE A 104 10.88 -11.99 -1.30
C PHE A 104 9.67 -11.08 -1.41
N TRP A 105 8.62 -11.57 -2.05
CA TRP A 105 7.36 -10.84 -2.20
C TRP A 105 6.57 -10.83 -0.90
N THR A 106 6.32 -9.66 -0.36
CA THR A 106 5.34 -9.37 0.68
C THR A 106 4.77 -7.98 0.44
N ALA A 107 3.66 -7.62 1.08
CA ALA A 107 3.16 -6.25 1.01
C ALA A 107 4.21 -5.21 1.45
N ALA A 108 5.01 -5.53 2.48
CA ALA A 108 6.04 -4.62 2.98
C ALA A 108 7.20 -4.43 1.99
N THR A 109 7.65 -5.51 1.35
CA THR A 109 8.79 -5.45 0.42
C THR A 109 8.40 -4.85 -0.92
N VAL A 110 7.26 -5.24 -1.52
CA VAL A 110 6.82 -4.69 -2.80
C VAL A 110 6.46 -3.20 -2.72
N TRP A 111 5.90 -2.76 -1.62
CA TRP A 111 5.62 -1.33 -1.43
C TRP A 111 6.90 -0.54 -1.23
N ALA A 112 7.87 -1.08 -0.48
CA ALA A 112 9.18 -0.48 -0.33
C ALA A 112 9.91 -0.36 -1.67
N GLU A 113 9.96 -1.46 -2.44
CA GLU A 113 10.51 -1.50 -3.80
C GLU A 113 9.86 -0.45 -4.71
N SER A 114 8.52 -0.40 -4.69
CA SER A 114 7.77 0.56 -5.51
C SER A 114 8.06 2.01 -5.15
N ALA A 115 8.17 2.31 -3.85
CA ALA A 115 8.52 3.65 -3.41
C ALA A 115 9.95 4.03 -3.79
N MET A 116 10.91 3.11 -3.66
CA MET A 116 12.31 3.34 -4.04
C MET A 116 12.44 3.55 -5.54
N LYS A 117 11.81 2.71 -6.36
CA LYS A 117 11.80 2.87 -7.83
C LYS A 117 11.13 4.18 -8.26
N ALA A 118 10.00 4.53 -7.65
CA ALA A 118 9.32 5.79 -7.96
C ALA A 118 10.19 7.01 -7.61
N LEU A 119 10.83 7.02 -6.45
CA LEU A 119 11.73 8.10 -6.06
C LEU A 119 12.93 8.23 -7.02
N ARG A 120 13.57 7.11 -7.40
CA ARG A 120 14.69 7.13 -8.35
C ARG A 120 14.26 7.64 -9.73
N ARG A 121 13.16 7.10 -10.28
CA ARG A 121 12.65 7.49 -11.59
C ARG A 121 12.15 8.93 -11.65
N MET A 122 11.83 9.51 -10.49
CA MET A 122 11.43 10.92 -10.35
C MET A 122 12.62 11.81 -9.96
N ASP A 123 13.87 11.31 -10.04
CA ASP A 123 15.11 12.03 -9.68
C ASP A 123 15.12 12.57 -8.25
N ARG A 124 14.53 11.82 -7.32
CA ARG A 124 14.43 12.18 -5.90
C ARG A 124 15.19 11.22 -4.98
N GLU A 125 16.41 10.86 -5.34
CA GLU A 125 17.31 10.11 -4.46
C GLU A 125 17.63 10.82 -3.14
N ASP A 126 17.57 12.16 -3.13
CA ASP A 126 17.69 12.96 -1.92
C ASP A 126 16.66 12.54 -0.85
N LEU A 127 15.42 12.35 -1.25
CA LEU A 127 14.36 11.86 -0.37
C LEU A 127 14.55 10.39 0.01
N LEU A 128 15.02 9.57 -0.93
CA LEU A 128 15.30 8.18 -0.64
C LEU A 128 16.35 8.07 0.47
N ARG A 129 17.46 8.80 0.37
CA ARG A 129 18.53 8.80 1.37
C ARG A 129 18.11 9.43 2.72
N SER A 130 17.35 10.53 2.69
CA SER A 130 17.03 11.30 3.91
C SER A 130 15.76 10.84 4.63
N LYS A 131 14.79 10.26 3.93
CA LYS A 131 13.45 9.97 4.47
C LYS A 131 13.06 8.50 4.47
N PHE A 132 13.68 7.68 3.63
CA PHE A 132 13.39 6.25 3.59
C PHE A 132 14.17 5.53 4.70
N CYS A 133 13.49 4.63 5.40
CA CYS A 133 14.09 3.85 6.48
C CYS A 133 13.88 2.37 6.16
N VAL A 134 14.91 1.72 5.67
CA VAL A 134 14.85 0.30 5.28
C VAL A 134 14.66 -0.61 6.50
N GLU A 135 15.15 -0.21 7.65
CA GLU A 135 14.95 -0.96 8.91
C GLU A 135 13.47 -1.08 9.29
N SER A 136 12.64 -0.12 8.85
CA SER A 136 11.18 -0.23 8.99
C SER A 136 10.60 -1.38 8.17
N VAL A 137 11.20 -1.69 7.03
CA VAL A 137 10.81 -2.86 6.21
C VAL A 137 11.23 -4.14 6.92
N TYR A 138 12.46 -4.20 7.43
CA TYR A 138 12.98 -5.37 8.12
C TYR A 138 12.17 -5.71 9.37
N GLY A 139 11.84 -4.71 10.19
CA GLY A 139 11.00 -4.93 11.37
C GLY A 139 9.63 -5.51 11.02
N ARG A 140 8.98 -4.99 9.97
CA ARG A 140 7.71 -5.56 9.49
C ARG A 140 7.88 -6.95 8.89
N PHE A 141 8.91 -7.17 8.10
CA PHE A 141 9.20 -8.49 7.54
C PHE A 141 9.33 -9.55 8.63
N LEU A 142 10.05 -9.25 9.71
CA LEU A 142 10.19 -10.14 10.87
C LEU A 142 8.87 -10.47 11.57
N VAL A 143 7.90 -9.55 11.57
CA VAL A 143 6.58 -9.78 12.19
C VAL A 143 5.65 -10.60 11.29
N TYR A 144 5.62 -10.28 9.99
CA TYR A 144 4.62 -10.83 9.07
C TYR A 144 5.11 -12.03 8.27
N SER A 145 6.43 -12.24 8.18
CA SER A 145 7.08 -13.34 7.46
C SER A 145 8.16 -14.01 8.31
N PHE A 146 7.85 -14.29 9.55
CA PHE A 146 8.82 -14.84 10.53
C PHE A 146 9.41 -16.19 10.09
N SER A 147 8.65 -17.04 9.40
CA SER A 147 9.13 -18.29 8.79
C SER A 147 10.33 -18.05 7.87
N ASP A 148 10.35 -16.91 7.18
CA ASP A 148 11.34 -16.55 6.17
C ASP A 148 12.43 -15.60 6.71
N ARG A 149 12.54 -15.44 8.04
CA ARG A 149 13.49 -14.51 8.68
C ARG A 149 14.94 -14.70 8.27
N GLN A 150 15.33 -15.90 7.84
CA GLN A 150 16.68 -16.17 7.33
C GLN A 150 17.02 -15.35 6.08
N ARG A 151 16.02 -14.94 5.29
CA ARG A 151 16.20 -14.16 4.06
C ARG A 151 16.68 -12.74 4.28
N ILE A 152 16.52 -12.20 5.50
CA ILE A 152 17.04 -10.86 5.85
C ILE A 152 18.28 -10.93 6.75
N ARG A 153 18.77 -12.12 7.09
CA ARG A 153 19.87 -12.28 8.04
C ARG A 153 21.15 -11.56 7.60
N SER A 154 21.45 -11.60 6.30
CA SER A 154 22.61 -10.88 5.72
C SER A 154 22.38 -9.35 5.76
N LEU A 155 21.17 -8.91 5.46
CA LEU A 155 20.81 -7.48 5.45
C LEU A 155 20.87 -6.86 6.85
N LEU A 156 20.49 -7.63 7.87
CA LEU A 156 20.54 -7.19 9.26
C LEU A 156 21.97 -6.91 9.78
N LYS A 157 22.99 -7.51 9.17
CA LYS A 157 24.38 -7.25 9.55
C LYS A 157 24.79 -5.79 9.37
N ASN A 158 24.22 -5.13 8.35
CA ASN A 158 24.51 -3.75 7.99
C ASN A 158 23.42 -2.77 8.43
N ALA A 159 22.42 -3.24 9.18
CA ALA A 159 21.29 -2.44 9.61
C ALA A 159 21.47 -1.90 11.05
N SER A 160 20.82 -0.78 11.34
CA SER A 160 20.72 -0.26 12.70
C SER A 160 19.76 -1.10 13.52
N LEU A 161 20.28 -2.00 14.35
CA LEU A 161 19.48 -2.90 15.20
C LEU A 161 18.46 -2.16 16.08
N PRO A 162 18.77 -1.01 16.72
CA PRO A 162 17.77 -0.24 17.46
C PRO A 162 16.60 0.23 16.60
N LYS A 163 16.86 0.65 15.34
CA LYS A 163 15.78 1.03 14.41
C LYS A 163 14.95 -0.17 13.97
N VAL A 164 15.58 -1.33 13.74
CA VAL A 164 14.87 -2.59 13.43
C VAL A 164 13.99 -3.00 14.62
N ALA A 165 14.51 -2.98 15.85
CA ALA A 165 13.76 -3.31 17.05
C ALA A 165 12.55 -2.38 17.26
N LYS A 166 12.75 -1.08 17.10
CA LYS A 166 11.63 -0.10 17.14
C LYS A 166 10.56 -0.41 16.10
N ALA A 167 10.96 -0.71 14.87
CA ALA A 167 10.05 -1.05 13.79
C ALA A 167 9.32 -2.38 14.04
N TYR A 168 10.01 -3.36 14.59
CA TYR A 168 9.44 -4.64 15.00
C TYR A 168 8.34 -4.47 16.05
N ILE A 169 8.62 -3.72 17.13
CA ILE A 169 7.64 -3.43 18.19
C ILE A 169 6.44 -2.68 17.61
N SER A 170 6.69 -1.66 16.77
CA SER A 170 5.62 -0.91 16.10
C SER A 170 4.75 -1.78 15.21
N ALA A 171 5.34 -2.74 14.49
CA ALA A 171 4.60 -3.66 13.63
C ALA A 171 3.76 -4.65 14.44
N TRP A 172 4.26 -5.14 15.57
CA TRP A 172 3.49 -5.97 16.51
C TRP A 172 2.31 -5.20 17.09
N PHE A 173 2.53 -3.97 17.52
CA PHE A 173 1.46 -3.11 18.02
C PHE A 173 0.38 -2.88 16.95
N SER A 174 0.79 -2.58 15.72
CA SER A 174 -0.13 -2.42 14.59
C SER A 174 -0.94 -3.70 14.31
N ARG A 175 -0.30 -4.87 14.38
CA ARG A 175 -0.97 -6.17 14.23
C ARG A 175 -1.96 -6.43 15.36
N PHE A 176 -1.60 -6.13 16.58
CA PHE A 176 -2.46 -6.23 17.76
C PHE A 176 -3.70 -5.32 17.61
N MET A 177 -3.50 -4.06 17.24
CA MET A 177 -4.60 -3.12 17.03
C MET A 177 -5.52 -3.56 15.87
N ALA A 178 -4.96 -4.11 14.79
CA ALA A 178 -5.73 -4.66 13.68
C ALA A 178 -6.56 -5.89 14.12
N PHE A 179 -6.00 -6.76 14.94
CA PHE A 179 -6.71 -7.90 15.52
C PHE A 179 -7.91 -7.43 16.37
N TRP A 180 -7.71 -6.50 17.29
CA TRP A 180 -8.79 -5.97 18.13
C TRP A 180 -9.86 -5.24 17.32
N LYS A 181 -9.46 -4.46 16.32
CA LYS A 181 -10.40 -3.84 15.40
C LYS A 181 -11.27 -4.88 14.68
N ASN A 182 -10.65 -5.93 14.14
CA ASN A 182 -11.38 -6.98 13.44
C ASN A 182 -12.31 -7.76 14.40
N LEU A 183 -11.82 -8.05 15.61
CA LEU A 183 -12.64 -8.72 16.63
C LEU A 183 -13.87 -7.88 16.98
N THR A 184 -13.71 -6.59 17.21
CA THR A 184 -14.86 -5.69 17.51
C THR A 184 -15.80 -5.53 16.31
N LEU A 185 -15.27 -5.48 15.08
CA LEU A 185 -16.11 -5.45 13.88
C LEU A 185 -16.93 -6.72 13.72
N THR A 186 -16.33 -7.89 13.98
CA THR A 186 -17.03 -9.18 13.82
C THR A 186 -18.01 -9.46 14.93
N THR A 187 -17.75 -9.01 16.17
CA THR A 187 -18.60 -9.28 17.34
C THR A 187 -19.68 -8.21 17.53
N ILE A 188 -19.32 -6.95 17.37
CA ILE A 188 -20.21 -5.79 17.68
C ILE A 188 -20.73 -5.13 16.39
N GLY A 189 -20.13 -5.45 15.22
CA GLY A 189 -20.47 -4.84 13.92
C GLY A 189 -19.92 -3.42 13.75
N ARG A 190 -19.17 -2.90 14.73
CA ARG A 190 -18.61 -1.54 14.71
C ARG A 190 -17.26 -1.47 15.42
N ALA A 191 -16.33 -0.70 14.84
CA ALA A 191 -15.05 -0.35 15.47
C ALA A 191 -14.66 1.08 15.08
N GLY A 192 -14.86 2.03 16.01
CA GLY A 192 -14.69 3.47 15.74
C GLY A 192 -15.64 3.96 14.64
N SER A 193 -15.09 4.55 13.57
CA SER A 193 -15.86 4.98 12.39
C SER A 193 -16.22 3.84 11.43
N PHE A 194 -15.60 2.66 11.58
CA PHE A 194 -15.87 1.51 10.71
C PHE A 194 -17.13 0.80 11.16
N ARG A 195 -17.95 0.40 10.20
CA ARG A 195 -19.15 -0.42 10.41
C ARG A 195 -19.09 -1.63 9.49
N MET A 196 -19.53 -2.77 9.99
CA MET A 196 -19.75 -3.96 9.20
C MET A 196 -21.18 -3.94 8.71
N ILE A 197 -21.36 -3.93 7.40
CA ILE A 197 -22.66 -4.06 6.76
C ILE A 197 -22.72 -5.53 6.30
N LYS A 198 -23.79 -6.22 6.72
CA LYS A 198 -24.06 -7.60 6.35
C LYS A 198 -25.10 -7.63 5.24
N ASP A 199 -25.24 -8.77 4.61
CA ASP A 199 -26.29 -9.05 3.63
C ASP A 199 -26.22 -8.18 2.35
N ILE A 200 -24.99 -7.74 1.99
CA ILE A 200 -24.69 -7.15 0.68
C ILE A 200 -23.86 -8.18 -0.10
N ASN A 201 -24.48 -8.81 -1.08
CA ASN A 201 -23.89 -9.93 -1.82
C ASN A 201 -23.35 -9.54 -3.20
N ASP A 202 -23.82 -8.40 -3.73
CA ASP A 202 -23.43 -7.92 -5.05
C ASP A 202 -23.32 -6.38 -5.13
N VAL A 203 -22.89 -5.90 -6.29
CA VAL A 203 -22.66 -4.47 -6.52
C VAL A 203 -23.98 -3.68 -6.59
N VAL A 204 -25.09 -4.31 -6.98
CA VAL A 204 -26.40 -3.64 -7.10
C VAL A 204 -26.98 -3.40 -5.71
N GLU A 205 -26.87 -4.38 -4.80
CA GLU A 205 -27.27 -4.21 -3.41
C GLU A 205 -26.41 -3.16 -2.70
N CYS A 206 -25.12 -3.12 -3.01
CA CYS A 206 -24.19 -2.11 -2.50
C CYS A 206 -24.60 -0.70 -2.97
N GLU A 207 -24.90 -0.54 -4.25
CA GLU A 207 -25.36 0.73 -4.83
C GLU A 207 -26.66 1.20 -4.17
N LYS A 208 -27.65 0.33 -4.03
CA LYS A 208 -28.92 0.64 -3.33
C LYS A 208 -28.67 1.05 -1.89
N TYR A 209 -27.77 0.34 -1.17
CA TYR A 209 -27.43 0.70 0.20
C TYR A 209 -26.82 2.10 0.28
N ILE A 210 -25.88 2.44 -0.62
CA ILE A 210 -25.24 3.76 -0.65
C ILE A 210 -26.27 4.84 -0.98
N HIS A 211 -27.08 4.63 -2.00
CA HIS A 211 -28.12 5.58 -2.39
C HIS A 211 -29.10 5.92 -1.24
N ASN A 212 -29.49 4.90 -0.48
CA ASN A 212 -30.44 5.07 0.63
C ASN A 212 -29.81 5.71 1.88
N ASN A 213 -28.51 5.45 2.14
CA ASN A 213 -27.86 5.87 3.38
C ASN A 213 -26.95 7.10 3.20
N TYR A 214 -26.57 7.41 1.96
CA TYR A 214 -25.72 8.53 1.60
C TYR A 214 -26.32 9.30 0.42
N PRO A 215 -27.50 9.94 0.58
CA PRO A 215 -28.13 10.67 -0.52
C PRO A 215 -27.22 11.80 -0.99
N ILE A 216 -27.00 11.90 -2.30
CA ILE A 216 -26.23 12.98 -2.90
C ILE A 216 -27.03 14.27 -2.74
N LYS A 217 -26.58 15.16 -1.89
CA LYS A 217 -27.01 16.55 -1.92
C LYS A 217 -26.25 17.24 -3.05
N ILE A 218 -26.85 17.31 -4.23
CA ILE A 218 -26.32 18.12 -5.32
C ILE A 218 -26.62 19.59 -4.96
N GLU A 219 -25.75 20.20 -4.19
CA GLU A 219 -25.68 21.66 -4.15
C GLU A 219 -25.17 22.10 -5.53
N LYS A 220 -25.97 22.87 -6.25
CA LYS A 220 -25.53 23.45 -7.52
C LYS A 220 -24.30 24.29 -7.23
N TRP A 221 -23.16 23.84 -7.74
CA TRP A 221 -21.96 24.65 -7.79
C TRP A 221 -22.20 25.72 -8.85
N THR A 222 -22.67 26.90 -8.43
CA THR A 222 -22.76 28.12 -9.27
C THR A 222 -21.42 28.83 -9.25
#